data_5e90909a4ee357afc42c1cf144ee5d4f
#
_entry.id   5e90909a4ee357afc42c1cf144ee5d4f
#
_cell.length_a   1.000
_cell.length_b   1.000
_cell.length_c   1.000
_cell.angle_alpha   90.00
_cell.angle_beta   90.00
_cell.angle_gamma   90.00
#
_symmetry.space_group_name_H-M   'P 1'
#
loop_
_entity.id
_entity.type
_entity.pdbx_description
1 polymer ?
#
loop_
_entity_poly.entity_id
_entity_poly.type
_entity_poly.pdbx_seq_one_letter_code
_entity_poly.pdbx_strand_id
1 'polypeptide(L)'
;KISLYGWKLLEEKMLLSIVGESGYEAIKCMAYAFYDYATENKGIFEAMLWYNKYMTEEGNQVTHNTFDILFKILRKQNLSDETINHFIRTLRGFLEGYVLLVNHQAFGHPLSIQKSFDFSLNILINGVKIWRGNRWKNT
;
A
#
# COMPACT_ATOMS: atom_id res chain seq x y z
N LYS A 1 18.68 9.33 -5.85
CA LYS A 1 19.39 8.06 -5.63
C LYS A 1 18.97 7.38 -4.34
N ILE A 2 19.02 8.09 -3.21
CA ILE A 2 18.56 7.57 -1.93
C ILE A 2 17.07 7.19 -2.04
N SER A 3 16.29 8.00 -2.71
CA SER A 3 14.86 7.77 -2.89
C SER A 3 14.58 6.48 -3.67
N LEU A 4 15.29 6.25 -4.77
CA LEU A 4 15.12 5.03 -5.55
C LEU A 4 15.59 3.81 -4.77
N TYR A 5 16.70 3.93 -4.06
CA TYR A 5 17.20 2.86 -3.20
C TYR A 5 16.17 2.51 -2.12
N GLY A 6 15.56 3.54 -1.52
CA GLY A 6 14.49 3.35 -0.54
C GLY A 6 13.29 2.58 -1.11
N TRP A 7 12.87 2.92 -2.32
CA TRP A 7 11.78 2.21 -2.99
C TRP A 7 12.12 0.75 -3.25
N LYS A 8 13.37 0.47 -3.65
CA LYS A 8 13.82 -0.92 -3.88
C LYS A 8 13.82 -1.73 -2.60
N LEU A 9 14.30 -1.16 -1.50
CA LEU A 9 14.30 -1.85 -0.20
C LEU A 9 12.89 -2.11 0.30
N LEU A 10 12.00 -1.14 0.13
CA LEU A 10 10.60 -1.30 0.49
C LEU A 10 9.96 -2.43 -0.31
N GLU A 11 10.18 -2.45 -1.61
CA GLU A 11 9.67 -3.51 -2.47
C GLU A 11 10.14 -4.88 -1.98
N GLU A 12 11.44 -5.04 -1.72
CA GLU A 12 11.99 -6.30 -1.20
C GLU A 12 11.29 -6.72 0.09
N LYS A 13 11.13 -5.79 1.00
CA LYS A 13 10.49 -6.08 2.29
C LYS A 13 9.04 -6.52 2.10
N MET A 14 8.31 -5.86 1.22
CA MET A 14 6.93 -6.21 0.93
C MET A 14 6.83 -7.59 0.29
N LEU A 15 7.71 -7.91 -0.66
CA LEU A 15 7.72 -9.20 -1.33
C LEU A 15 8.08 -10.34 -0.38
N LEU A 16 9.03 -10.12 0.51
CA LEU A 16 9.38 -11.14 1.51
C LEU A 16 8.23 -11.40 2.48
N SER A 17 7.44 -10.39 2.77
CA SER A 17 6.33 -10.50 3.74
C SER A 17 5.21 -11.43 3.25
N ILE A 18 5.09 -11.65 1.94
CA ILE A 18 4.01 -12.46 1.38
C ILE A 18 4.41 -13.90 1.09
N VAL A 19 5.64 -14.28 1.39
CA VAL A 19 6.09 -15.66 1.18
C VAL A 19 5.25 -16.59 2.04
N GLY A 20 4.59 -17.54 1.40
CA GLY A 20 3.69 -18.48 2.09
C GLY A 20 2.28 -17.95 2.31
N GLU A 21 2.00 -16.71 1.92
CA GLU A 21 0.68 -16.09 2.08
C GLU A 21 -0.04 -15.97 0.75
N SER A 22 -1.36 -15.85 0.80
CA SER A 22 -2.17 -15.69 -0.42
C SER A 22 -3.39 -14.82 -0.12
N GLY A 23 -4.07 -14.36 -1.19
CA GLY A 23 -5.31 -13.61 -1.07
C GLY A 23 -5.19 -12.34 -0.24
N TYR A 24 -6.22 -12.05 0.52
CA TYR A 24 -6.25 -10.83 1.33
C TYR A 24 -5.25 -10.86 2.48
N GLU A 25 -4.86 -12.06 2.95
CA GLU A 25 -3.79 -12.15 3.96
C GLU A 25 -2.46 -11.65 3.41
N ALA A 26 -2.16 -11.98 2.15
CA ALA A 26 -0.95 -11.43 1.50
C ALA A 26 -1.02 -9.92 1.41
N ILE A 27 -2.17 -9.35 1.09
CA ILE A 27 -2.35 -7.89 1.04
C ILE A 27 -2.10 -7.27 2.40
N LYS A 28 -2.62 -7.87 3.47
CA LYS A 28 -2.37 -7.40 4.84
C LYS A 28 -0.89 -7.43 5.18
N CYS A 29 -0.21 -8.52 4.84
CA CYS A 29 1.23 -8.64 5.11
C CYS A 29 2.02 -7.54 4.40
N MET A 30 1.68 -7.24 3.14
CA MET A 30 2.33 -6.16 2.41
C MET A 30 2.08 -4.81 3.07
N ALA A 31 0.86 -4.56 3.52
CA ALA A 31 0.51 -3.31 4.18
C ALA A 31 1.27 -3.12 5.49
N TYR A 32 1.38 -4.17 6.29
CA TYR A 32 2.17 -4.11 7.52
C TYR A 32 3.66 -3.93 7.25
N ALA A 33 4.19 -4.59 6.23
CA ALA A 33 5.59 -4.42 5.84
C ALA A 33 5.87 -2.98 5.40
N PHE A 34 4.94 -2.40 4.64
CA PHE A 34 5.02 -0.99 4.24
C PHE A 34 5.05 -0.08 5.47
N TYR A 35 4.10 -0.29 6.37
CA TYR A 35 3.97 0.51 7.59
C TYR A 35 5.25 0.45 8.43
N ASP A 36 5.75 -0.77 8.68
CA ASP A 36 6.94 -0.97 9.49
C ASP A 36 8.16 -0.29 8.88
N TYR A 37 8.39 -0.51 7.59
CA TYR A 37 9.52 0.09 6.89
C TYR A 37 9.44 1.62 6.94
N ALA A 38 8.29 2.17 6.60
CA ALA A 38 8.13 3.61 6.48
C ALA A 38 8.21 4.33 7.83
N THR A 39 7.75 3.70 8.91
CA THR A 39 7.84 4.30 10.26
C THR A 39 9.22 4.12 10.87
N GLU A 40 9.93 3.06 10.52
CA GLU A 40 11.29 2.81 11.00
C GLU A 40 12.35 3.62 10.23
N ASN A 41 12.00 4.13 9.04
CA ASN A 41 12.92 4.85 8.17
C ASN A 41 12.31 6.18 7.73
N LYS A 42 11.93 7.01 8.69
CA LYS A 42 11.17 8.25 8.46
C LYS A 42 11.80 9.19 7.44
N GLY A 43 13.08 9.46 7.58
CA GLY A 43 13.77 10.40 6.67
C GLY A 43 13.85 9.87 5.25
N ILE A 44 14.15 8.59 5.09
CA ILE A 44 14.23 7.96 3.78
C ILE A 44 12.83 7.94 3.15
N PHE A 45 11.82 7.60 3.94
CA PHE A 45 10.45 7.54 3.44
C PHE A 45 9.96 8.91 2.96
N GLU A 46 10.25 9.98 3.69
CA GLU A 46 9.88 11.33 3.24
C GLU A 46 10.53 11.67 1.91
N ALA A 47 11.81 11.34 1.74
CA ALA A 47 12.49 11.55 0.47
C ALA A 47 11.83 10.73 -0.64
N MET A 48 11.39 9.51 -0.34
CA MET A 48 10.71 8.64 -1.31
C MET A 48 9.40 9.24 -1.80
N LEU A 49 8.63 9.87 -0.92
CA LEU A 49 7.35 10.47 -1.28
C LEU A 49 7.50 11.59 -2.32
N TRP A 50 8.57 12.36 -2.22
CA TRP A 50 8.80 13.50 -3.10
C TRP A 50 9.56 13.12 -4.37
N TYR A 51 10.04 11.88 -4.45
CA TYR A 51 10.71 11.39 -5.65
C TYR A 51 9.69 10.93 -6.69
N ASN A 52 9.76 11.52 -7.86
CA ASN A 52 8.91 11.06 -8.95
C ASN A 52 9.57 9.85 -9.63
N LYS A 53 9.22 8.66 -9.15
CA LYS A 53 9.81 7.41 -9.65
C LYS A 53 9.45 7.10 -11.10
N TYR A 54 8.49 7.82 -11.64
CA TYR A 54 8.11 7.66 -13.04
C TYR A 54 9.00 8.44 -14.01
N MET A 55 9.90 9.26 -13.48
CA MET A 55 10.83 10.03 -14.32
C MET A 55 12.03 9.22 -14.83
N THR A 56 12.22 8.01 -14.30
CA THR A 56 13.31 7.13 -14.71
C THR A 56 12.77 5.77 -15.09
N GLU A 57 13.46 5.08 -15.98
CA GLU A 57 13.13 3.73 -16.37
C GLU A 57 13.23 2.78 -15.18
N GLU A 58 14.26 2.95 -14.38
CA GLU A 58 14.50 2.13 -13.19
C GLU A 58 13.39 2.29 -12.16
N GLY A 59 12.95 3.53 -11.93
CA GLY A 59 11.83 3.82 -11.04
C GLY A 59 10.52 3.23 -11.55
N ASN A 60 10.28 3.32 -12.86
CA ASN A 60 9.12 2.71 -13.48
C ASN A 60 9.13 1.19 -13.27
N GLN A 61 10.29 0.56 -13.40
CA GLN A 61 10.41 -0.89 -13.25
C GLN A 61 10.06 -1.33 -11.83
N VAL A 62 10.56 -0.62 -10.81
CA VAL A 62 10.24 -0.92 -9.41
C VAL A 62 8.74 -0.81 -9.18
N THR A 63 8.13 0.26 -9.64
CA THR A 63 6.70 0.49 -9.49
C THR A 63 5.89 -0.59 -10.20
N HIS A 64 6.28 -0.93 -11.43
CA HIS A 64 5.59 -1.92 -12.23
C HIS A 64 5.61 -3.29 -11.54
N ASN A 65 6.75 -3.69 -11.02
CA ASN A 65 6.88 -4.98 -10.34
C ASN A 65 5.94 -5.09 -9.14
N THR A 66 5.89 -4.05 -8.33
CA THR A 66 5.03 -4.03 -7.14
C THR A 66 3.55 -4.10 -7.54
N PHE A 67 3.13 -3.28 -8.50
CA PHE A 67 1.74 -3.26 -8.94
C PHE A 67 1.34 -4.58 -9.61
N ASP A 68 2.23 -5.17 -10.39
CA ASP A 68 1.96 -6.43 -11.06
C ASP A 68 1.65 -7.55 -10.06
N ILE A 69 2.42 -7.61 -8.98
CA ILE A 69 2.22 -8.61 -7.93
C ILE A 69 0.90 -8.38 -7.20
N LEU A 70 0.61 -7.13 -6.81
CA LEU A 70 -0.67 -6.80 -6.18
C LEU A 70 -1.84 -7.16 -7.08
N PHE A 71 -1.73 -6.83 -8.36
CA PHE A 71 -2.76 -7.10 -9.33
C PHE A 71 -3.03 -8.61 -9.45
N LYS A 72 -1.97 -9.40 -9.54
CA LYS A 72 -2.09 -10.86 -9.64
C LYS A 72 -2.75 -11.48 -8.42
N ILE A 73 -2.39 -11.00 -7.23
CA ILE A 73 -3.01 -11.48 -5.99
C ILE A 73 -4.51 -11.17 -5.99
N LEU A 74 -4.86 -9.94 -6.34
CA LEU A 74 -6.26 -9.47 -6.27
C LEU A 74 -7.13 -10.07 -7.38
N ARG A 75 -6.55 -10.38 -8.54
CA ARG A 75 -7.29 -11.03 -9.62
C ARG A 75 -7.88 -12.37 -9.21
N LYS A 76 -7.21 -13.08 -8.34
CA LYS A 76 -7.69 -14.37 -7.86
C LYS A 76 -8.87 -14.23 -6.90
N GLN A 77 -9.27 -13.01 -6.55
CA GLN A 77 -10.36 -12.76 -5.62
C GLN A 77 -11.68 -12.39 -6.33
N ASN A 78 -11.79 -12.69 -7.62
CA ASN A 78 -13.00 -12.40 -8.43
C ASN A 78 -13.35 -10.91 -8.51
N LEU A 79 -12.34 -10.06 -8.54
CA LEU A 79 -12.53 -8.63 -8.72
C LEU A 79 -12.27 -8.26 -10.18
N SER A 80 -13.03 -7.28 -10.70
CA SER A 80 -12.76 -6.74 -12.02
C SER A 80 -11.45 -5.95 -12.00
N ASP A 81 -10.83 -5.81 -13.17
CA ASP A 81 -9.60 -5.04 -13.30
C ASP A 81 -9.80 -3.60 -12.82
N GLU A 82 -10.94 -3.01 -13.13
CA GLU A 82 -11.28 -1.65 -12.68
C GLU A 82 -11.34 -1.57 -11.16
N THR A 83 -12.01 -2.50 -10.51
CA THR A 83 -12.11 -2.54 -9.06
C THR A 83 -10.74 -2.73 -8.41
N ILE A 84 -9.91 -3.59 -8.99
CA ILE A 84 -8.54 -3.80 -8.50
C ILE A 84 -7.75 -2.49 -8.54
N ASN A 85 -7.82 -1.76 -9.65
CA ASN A 85 -7.11 -0.49 -9.77
C ASN A 85 -7.61 0.56 -8.77
N HIS A 86 -8.92 0.62 -8.55
CA HIS A 86 -9.48 1.50 -7.52
C HIS A 86 -9.00 1.12 -6.13
N PHE A 87 -8.96 -0.18 -5.85
CA PHE A 87 -8.52 -0.65 -4.53
C PHE A 87 -7.04 -0.38 -4.30
N ILE A 88 -6.19 -0.61 -5.29
CA ILE A 88 -4.76 -0.32 -5.19
C ILE A 88 -4.53 1.17 -4.92
N ARG A 89 -5.26 2.03 -5.60
CA ARG A 89 -5.18 3.48 -5.37
C ARG A 89 -5.62 3.85 -3.96
N THR A 90 -6.70 3.25 -3.49
CA THR A 90 -7.20 3.47 -2.12
C THR A 90 -6.17 3.03 -1.10
N LEU A 91 -5.63 1.83 -1.28
CA LEU A 91 -4.64 1.27 -0.36
C LEU A 91 -3.39 2.14 -0.30
N ARG A 92 -2.91 2.57 -1.45
CA ARG A 92 -1.74 3.44 -1.53
C ARG A 92 -1.98 4.77 -0.80
N GLY A 93 -3.12 5.40 -1.06
CA GLY A 93 -3.46 6.66 -0.41
C GLY A 93 -3.56 6.51 1.10
N PHE A 94 -4.18 5.43 1.56
CA PHE A 94 -4.27 5.13 2.98
C PHE A 94 -2.88 4.92 3.60
N LEU A 95 -2.06 4.08 3.00
CA LEU A 95 -0.75 3.74 3.57
C LEU A 95 0.18 4.95 3.64
N GLU A 96 0.30 5.69 2.54
CA GLU A 96 1.21 6.83 2.49
C GLU A 96 0.73 7.95 3.42
N GLY A 97 -0.55 8.25 3.40
CA GLY A 97 -1.11 9.30 4.25
C GLY A 97 -1.06 8.94 5.73
N TYR A 98 -1.40 7.70 6.06
CA TYR A 98 -1.40 7.23 7.45
C TYR A 98 0.01 7.30 8.05
N VAL A 99 1.00 6.76 7.32
CA VAL A 99 2.39 6.78 7.79
C VAL A 99 2.91 8.21 7.93
N LEU A 100 2.57 9.08 6.99
CA LEU A 100 2.97 10.48 7.08
C LEU A 100 2.46 11.12 8.37
N LEU A 101 1.19 10.90 8.69
CA LEU A 101 0.59 11.43 9.92
C LEU A 101 1.24 10.83 11.17
N VAL A 102 1.52 9.53 11.16
CA VAL A 102 2.21 8.87 12.28
C VAL A 102 3.60 9.47 12.49
N ASN A 103 4.36 9.60 11.41
CA ASN A 103 5.74 10.08 11.48
C ASN A 103 5.84 11.53 11.98
N HIS A 104 4.81 12.33 11.74
CA HIS A 104 4.76 13.72 12.19
C HIS A 104 3.96 13.90 13.47
N GLN A 105 3.56 12.81 14.12
CA GLN A 105 2.79 12.83 15.37
C GLN A 105 1.52 13.67 15.22
N ALA A 106 0.85 13.55 14.08
CA ALA A 106 -0.24 14.43 13.68
C ALA A 106 -1.64 13.90 14.02
N PHE A 107 -1.77 12.71 14.60
CA PHE A 107 -3.08 12.18 14.93
C PHE A 107 -3.72 12.79 16.18
N GLY A 108 -2.95 13.21 17.12
CA GLY A 108 -3.45 13.98 18.27
C GLY A 108 -4.29 13.23 19.31
N HIS A 109 -5.06 12.23 18.94
CA HIS A 109 -5.89 11.48 19.90
C HIS A 109 -5.07 10.35 20.54
N PRO A 110 -5.27 10.06 21.84
CA PRO A 110 -4.43 9.09 22.56
C PRO A 110 -4.74 7.62 22.29
N LEU A 111 -5.56 7.30 21.32
CA LEU A 111 -5.80 5.90 20.93
C LEU A 111 -4.54 5.27 20.37
N SER A 112 -4.42 3.94 20.52
CA SER A 112 -3.30 3.19 19.95
C SER A 112 -3.26 3.33 18.44
N ILE A 113 -2.16 3.85 17.93
CA ILE A 113 -1.92 4.01 16.49
C ILE A 113 -1.97 2.65 15.79
N GLN A 114 -1.36 1.65 16.41
CA GLN A 114 -1.31 0.29 15.85
C GLN A 114 -2.72 -0.31 15.70
N LYS A 115 -3.54 -0.14 16.73
CA LYS A 115 -4.92 -0.65 16.68
C LYS A 115 -5.75 0.09 15.64
N SER A 116 -5.55 1.39 15.50
CA SER A 116 -6.26 2.17 14.48
C SER A 116 -5.82 1.77 13.07
N PHE A 117 -4.54 1.48 12.87
CA PHE A 117 -4.05 1.00 11.58
C PHE A 117 -4.71 -0.33 11.21
N ASP A 118 -4.72 -1.27 12.15
CA ASP A 118 -5.34 -2.57 11.94
C ASP A 118 -6.84 -2.45 11.65
N PHE A 119 -7.54 -1.60 12.40
CA PHE A 119 -8.95 -1.31 12.20
C PHE A 119 -9.21 -0.78 10.79
N SER A 120 -8.44 0.20 10.35
CA SER A 120 -8.60 0.83 9.04
C SER A 120 -8.32 -0.16 7.90
N LEU A 121 -7.27 -0.93 8.04
CA LEU A 121 -6.89 -1.92 7.02
C LEU A 121 -7.99 -2.98 6.86
N ASN A 122 -8.55 -3.44 7.97
CA ASN A 122 -9.64 -4.41 7.94
C ASN A 122 -10.91 -3.83 7.29
N ILE A 123 -11.21 -2.57 7.54
CA ILE A 123 -12.35 -1.90 6.88
C ILE A 123 -12.15 -1.88 5.37
N LEU A 124 -10.97 -1.50 4.90
CA LEU A 124 -10.68 -1.42 3.47
C LEU A 124 -10.80 -2.80 2.80
N ILE A 125 -10.23 -3.82 3.42
CA ILE A 125 -10.27 -5.17 2.87
C ILE A 125 -11.69 -5.72 2.89
N ASN A 126 -12.41 -5.58 4.00
CA ASN A 126 -13.78 -6.05 4.09
C ASN A 126 -14.69 -5.30 3.12
N GLY A 127 -14.43 -4.02 2.91
CA GLY A 127 -15.19 -3.22 1.96
C GLY A 127 -15.05 -3.72 0.53
N VAL A 128 -13.83 -4.04 0.10
CA VAL A 128 -13.61 -4.53 -1.26
C VAL A 128 -14.18 -5.94 -1.46
N LYS A 129 -14.17 -6.77 -0.41
CA LYS A 129 -14.75 -8.11 -0.48
C LYS A 129 -16.23 -8.11 -0.83
N ILE A 130 -16.97 -7.11 -0.36
CA ILE A 130 -18.42 -7.03 -0.56
C ILE A 130 -18.81 -6.05 -1.69
N TRP A 131 -17.84 -5.44 -2.32
CA TRP A 131 -18.10 -4.49 -3.40
C TRP A 131 -18.81 -5.19 -4.56
N ARG A 132 -19.95 -4.64 -5.01
CA ARG A 132 -20.80 -5.25 -6.04
C ARG A 132 -20.97 -4.39 -7.29
N GLY A 133 -20.18 -3.36 -7.42
CA GLY A 133 -20.22 -2.53 -8.61
C GLY A 133 -20.36 -1.07 -8.29
N ASN A 134 -20.47 -0.31 -9.35
CA ASN A 134 -20.39 1.13 -9.31
C ASN A 134 -21.79 1.75 -9.34
N ARG A 135 -22.15 2.54 -8.32
CA ARG A 135 -23.42 3.25 -8.33
C ARG A 135 -23.39 4.47 -9.27
N TRP A 136 -22.22 4.81 -9.79
CA TRP A 136 -22.03 5.93 -10.72
C TRP A 136 -21.86 5.45 -12.16
N LYS A 137 -22.65 4.51 -12.58
CA LYS A 137 -22.50 3.82 -13.88
C LYS A 137 -22.45 4.73 -15.09
N ASN A 138 -23.10 5.87 -15.04
CA ASN A 138 -23.28 6.75 -16.18
C ASN A 138 -22.39 7.99 -16.13
N THR A 139 -21.38 7.99 -15.30
CA THR A 139 -20.44 9.13 -15.18
C THR A 139 -19.13 8.90 -15.88
#